data_73608a59b963fcaf7cfb3393c852d3db
#
_entry.id   73608a59b963fcaf7cfb3393c852d3db
#
_cell.length_a   1.000
_cell.length_b   1.000
_cell.length_c   1.000
_cell.angle_alpha   90.00
_cell.angle_beta   90.00
_cell.angle_gamma   90.00
#
_symmetry.space_group_name_H-M   'P 1'
#
loop_
_entity.id
_entity.type
_entity.pdbx_description
1 polymer ?
#
loop_
_entity_poly.entity_id
_entity_poly.type
_entity_poly.pdbx_seq_one_letter_code
_entity_poly.pdbx_strand_id
1 'polypeptide(L)'
;MSLLTEEIPMRPDDQLAAGARNLLLNCAGLKARDRLLIVHEDPSLGWYDKAAPLALGTEAEAMGISTAFVEVGGPEDDESSLTADRASADCDCVVYMARIGDLNRFEVGADNKIRIMCYARDADALASAYGRTHHDAMLELKDAVNDVLLGADRIEVSCPLGTDFSCDITDQVREFGDVAVQRFPVGVPQAILAEGLNGRVALARYLTPTGNRSYKPASLAFDEIVFANVKMGRIKGYEGDTATVADVECHYKTVSDIFGIDPECVHSWHAGIHAGAAFNKPAADDPDRWSNNVFTNPRFLHIHTCGAYAPGEICWMVLDPTVSVEGKNLWQDGRLCLEEFAPLRQAAQKWPILSDLMANPSDEIGLSG
;
A
#
# COMPACT_ATOMS: atom_id res chain seq x y z
N MET A 1 27.28 35.79 -4.41
CA MET A 1 26.86 35.30 -5.74
C MET A 1 26.83 33.79 -5.66
N SER A 2 25.68 33.24 -5.26
CA SER A 2 25.46 31.79 -5.19
C SER A 2 25.19 31.29 -6.61
N LEU A 3 26.08 30.49 -7.14
CA LEU A 3 25.82 29.73 -8.37
C LEU A 3 24.75 28.69 -8.01
N LEU A 4 23.51 28.98 -8.35
CA LEU A 4 22.47 27.97 -8.46
C LEU A 4 22.93 27.00 -9.56
N THR A 5 23.47 25.86 -9.20
CA THR A 5 23.61 24.75 -10.14
C THR A 5 22.20 24.32 -10.49
N GLU A 6 21.72 24.73 -11.66
CA GLU A 6 20.52 24.13 -12.26
C GLU A 6 20.80 22.61 -12.34
N GLU A 7 20.09 21.83 -11.54
CA GLU A 7 20.11 20.37 -11.68
C GLU A 7 19.56 20.05 -13.06
N ILE A 8 20.40 19.49 -13.92
CA ILE A 8 19.96 19.01 -15.24
C ILE A 8 18.95 17.87 -14.97
N PRO A 9 17.69 17.99 -15.44
CA PRO A 9 16.70 16.94 -15.19
C PRO A 9 17.18 15.61 -15.78
N MET A 10 17.10 14.55 -14.99
CA MET A 10 17.44 13.19 -15.43
C MET A 10 16.55 12.80 -16.62
N ARG A 11 17.15 12.12 -17.61
CA ARG A 11 16.37 11.56 -18.73
C ARG A 11 15.43 10.47 -18.22
N PRO A 12 14.27 10.23 -18.86
CA PRO A 12 13.32 9.18 -18.45
C PRO A 12 13.96 7.81 -18.28
N ASP A 13 14.83 7.39 -19.21
CA ASP A 13 15.55 6.12 -19.14
C ASP A 13 16.46 6.03 -17.92
N ASP A 14 17.13 7.14 -17.55
CA ASP A 14 17.99 7.20 -16.36
C ASP A 14 17.15 7.14 -15.07
N GLN A 15 15.92 7.70 -15.08
CA GLN A 15 14.99 7.64 -13.94
C GLN A 15 14.47 6.21 -13.72
N LEU A 16 14.10 5.52 -14.80
CA LEU A 16 13.64 4.13 -14.75
C LEU A 16 14.76 3.22 -14.22
N ALA A 17 15.97 3.38 -14.73
CA ALA A 17 17.15 2.67 -14.25
C ALA A 17 17.43 2.94 -12.77
N ALA A 18 17.25 4.19 -12.31
CA ALA A 18 17.44 4.55 -10.90
C ALA A 18 16.41 3.86 -9.99
N GLY A 19 15.13 3.78 -10.39
CA GLY A 19 14.10 3.04 -9.66
C GLY A 19 14.40 1.54 -9.60
N ALA A 20 14.82 0.95 -10.72
CA ALA A 20 15.23 -0.45 -10.77
C ALA A 20 16.44 -0.74 -9.85
N ARG A 21 17.46 0.13 -9.86
CA ARG A 21 18.62 0.00 -8.95
C ARG A 21 18.22 0.15 -7.49
N ASN A 22 17.29 1.03 -7.17
CA ASN A 22 16.77 1.16 -5.80
C ASN A 22 16.14 -0.15 -5.30
N LEU A 23 15.38 -0.83 -6.15
CA LEU A 23 14.83 -2.16 -5.83
C LEU A 23 15.96 -3.19 -5.68
N LEU A 24 16.87 -3.30 -6.65
CA LEU A 24 17.89 -4.35 -6.70
C LEU A 24 18.94 -4.20 -5.59
N LEU A 25 19.43 -2.97 -5.36
CA LEU A 25 20.54 -2.71 -4.44
C LEU A 25 20.06 -2.43 -3.02
N ASN A 26 19.09 -1.51 -2.88
CA ASN A 26 18.72 -0.99 -1.57
C ASN A 26 17.63 -1.86 -0.91
N CYS A 27 16.66 -2.36 -1.69
CA CYS A 27 15.63 -3.24 -1.16
C CYS A 27 16.10 -4.70 -1.11
N ALA A 28 16.57 -5.25 -2.23
CA ALA A 28 16.96 -6.66 -2.32
C ALA A 28 18.38 -6.94 -1.80
N GLY A 29 19.26 -5.96 -1.76
CA GLY A 29 20.67 -6.13 -1.36
C GLY A 29 21.48 -7.02 -2.30
N LEU A 30 21.05 -7.17 -3.57
CA LEU A 30 21.64 -8.07 -4.55
C LEU A 30 23.03 -7.60 -5.01
N LYS A 31 23.87 -8.57 -5.36
CA LYS A 31 25.24 -8.39 -5.82
C LYS A 31 25.50 -9.21 -7.08
N ALA A 32 26.59 -8.90 -7.76
CA ALA A 32 27.03 -9.69 -8.92
C ALA A 32 27.13 -11.19 -8.57
N ARG A 33 26.61 -12.03 -9.46
CA ARG A 33 26.46 -13.49 -9.38
C ARG A 33 25.28 -14.00 -8.56
N ASP A 34 24.53 -13.14 -7.88
CA ASP A 34 23.25 -13.56 -7.30
C ASP A 34 22.26 -13.93 -8.42
N ARG A 35 21.26 -14.75 -8.10
CA ARG A 35 20.27 -15.25 -9.02
C ARG A 35 18.91 -14.63 -8.67
N LEU A 36 18.38 -13.83 -9.60
CA LEU A 36 17.11 -13.15 -9.47
C LEU A 36 16.05 -13.85 -10.30
N LEU A 37 14.90 -14.16 -9.70
CA LEU A 37 13.69 -14.48 -10.44
C LEU A 37 12.75 -13.27 -10.43
N ILE A 38 12.30 -12.84 -11.60
CA ILE A 38 11.24 -11.86 -11.78
C ILE A 38 9.96 -12.60 -12.16
N VAL A 39 9.01 -12.64 -11.24
CA VAL A 39 7.65 -13.14 -11.48
C VAL A 39 6.81 -11.95 -11.93
N HIS A 40 6.31 -11.98 -13.17
CA HIS A 40 5.49 -10.89 -13.68
C HIS A 40 4.11 -11.38 -14.12
N GLU A 41 3.10 -10.58 -13.85
CA GLU A 41 1.73 -10.87 -14.22
C GLU A 41 1.52 -10.62 -15.72
N ASP A 42 0.68 -11.43 -16.37
CA ASP A 42 0.27 -11.22 -17.76
C ASP A 42 -0.27 -9.79 -17.96
N PRO A 43 0.39 -8.96 -18.78
CA PRO A 43 -0.02 -7.57 -18.98
C PRO A 43 -1.42 -7.40 -19.56
N SER A 44 -1.98 -8.43 -20.20
CA SER A 44 -3.36 -8.40 -20.71
C SER A 44 -4.41 -8.29 -19.59
N LEU A 45 -4.04 -8.62 -18.34
CA LEU A 45 -4.88 -8.46 -17.17
C LEU A 45 -4.97 -7.00 -16.69
N GLY A 46 -4.11 -6.10 -17.22
CA GLY A 46 -4.18 -4.66 -17.00
C GLY A 46 -3.59 -4.16 -15.68
N TRP A 47 -2.97 -5.03 -14.86
CA TRP A 47 -2.41 -4.66 -13.56
C TRP A 47 -0.95 -4.23 -13.61
N TYR A 48 -0.12 -4.94 -14.34
CA TYR A 48 1.30 -4.64 -14.55
C TYR A 48 1.59 -4.43 -16.02
N ASP A 49 2.55 -3.56 -16.36
CA ASP A 49 3.07 -3.43 -17.71
C ASP A 49 4.22 -4.43 -17.98
N LYS A 50 4.68 -4.47 -19.24
CA LYS A 50 5.88 -5.24 -19.61
C LYS A 50 7.18 -4.48 -19.37
N ALA A 51 7.13 -3.17 -19.35
CA ALA A 51 8.34 -2.33 -19.38
C ALA A 51 9.05 -2.35 -18.03
N ALA A 52 8.32 -2.34 -16.90
CA ALA A 52 8.91 -2.37 -15.57
C ALA A 52 9.72 -3.67 -15.28
N PRO A 53 9.17 -4.90 -15.50
CA PRO A 53 9.95 -6.13 -15.35
C PRO A 53 11.18 -6.20 -16.26
N LEU A 54 11.06 -5.75 -17.50
CA LEU A 54 12.18 -5.74 -18.46
C LEU A 54 13.28 -4.75 -18.05
N ALA A 55 12.90 -3.56 -17.56
CA ALA A 55 13.87 -2.58 -17.05
C ALA A 55 14.61 -3.14 -15.83
N LEU A 56 13.89 -3.80 -14.90
CA LEU A 56 14.49 -4.45 -13.75
C LEU A 56 15.52 -5.51 -14.16
N GLY A 57 15.16 -6.37 -15.11
CA GLY A 57 16.07 -7.41 -15.63
C GLY A 57 17.28 -6.82 -16.34
N THR A 58 17.09 -5.77 -17.15
CA THR A 58 18.19 -5.09 -17.86
C THR A 58 19.22 -4.51 -16.85
N GLU A 59 18.75 -3.84 -15.79
CA GLU A 59 19.64 -3.30 -14.76
C GLU A 59 20.32 -4.42 -13.95
N ALA A 60 19.60 -5.51 -13.63
CA ALA A 60 20.17 -6.66 -12.94
C ALA A 60 21.31 -7.31 -13.77
N GLU A 61 21.10 -7.52 -15.07
CA GLU A 61 22.14 -8.05 -15.96
C GLU A 61 23.36 -7.12 -16.07
N ALA A 62 23.13 -5.79 -16.15
CA ALA A 62 24.19 -4.79 -16.15
C ALA A 62 25.04 -4.83 -14.86
N MET A 63 24.44 -5.25 -13.74
CA MET A 63 25.09 -5.45 -12.45
C MET A 63 25.75 -6.83 -12.31
N GLY A 64 25.65 -7.70 -13.32
CA GLY A 64 26.18 -9.08 -13.31
C GLY A 64 25.35 -10.05 -12.47
N ILE A 65 24.06 -9.75 -12.24
CA ILE A 65 23.08 -10.62 -11.60
C ILE A 65 22.47 -11.54 -12.68
N SER A 66 22.40 -12.84 -12.39
CA SER A 66 21.75 -13.80 -13.28
C SER A 66 20.24 -13.70 -13.16
N THR A 67 19.53 -13.35 -14.23
CA THR A 67 18.10 -13.06 -14.20
C THR A 67 17.28 -14.10 -14.95
N ALA A 68 16.20 -14.55 -14.34
CA ALA A 68 15.17 -15.37 -14.98
C ALA A 68 13.81 -14.68 -14.87
N PHE A 69 12.93 -14.95 -15.82
CA PHE A 69 11.56 -14.43 -15.85
C PHE A 69 10.57 -15.58 -15.88
N VAL A 70 9.44 -15.38 -15.19
CA VAL A 70 8.28 -16.26 -15.31
C VAL A 70 7.02 -15.41 -15.36
N GLU A 71 6.20 -15.67 -16.41
CA GLU A 71 4.88 -15.05 -16.54
C GLU A 71 3.85 -15.90 -15.81
N VAL A 72 2.93 -15.23 -15.09
CA VAL A 72 1.86 -15.85 -14.33
C VAL A 72 0.53 -15.14 -14.60
N GLY A 73 -0.58 -15.80 -14.29
CA GLY A 73 -1.91 -15.20 -14.24
C GLY A 73 -2.15 -14.35 -12.99
N GLY A 74 -3.40 -13.98 -12.76
CA GLY A 74 -3.83 -13.26 -11.57
C GLY A 74 -4.04 -14.19 -10.36
N PRO A 75 -4.46 -13.63 -9.21
CA PRO A 75 -4.73 -14.41 -7.99
C PRO A 75 -5.92 -15.37 -8.12
N GLU A 76 -6.71 -15.26 -9.18
CA GLU A 76 -7.79 -16.18 -9.55
C GLU A 76 -7.32 -17.45 -10.27
N ASP A 77 -6.04 -17.53 -10.66
CA ASP A 77 -5.44 -18.69 -11.31
C ASP A 77 -4.61 -19.50 -10.31
N ASP A 78 -5.14 -20.63 -9.89
CA ASP A 78 -4.52 -21.52 -8.91
C ASP A 78 -3.13 -22.04 -9.34
N GLU A 79 -2.84 -22.13 -10.66
CA GLU A 79 -1.55 -22.60 -11.17
C GLU A 79 -0.46 -21.51 -11.08
N SER A 80 -0.83 -20.23 -10.96
CA SER A 80 0.13 -19.12 -10.95
C SER A 80 1.11 -19.20 -9.77
N SER A 81 0.62 -19.46 -8.57
CA SER A 81 1.47 -19.63 -7.38
C SER A 81 2.39 -20.84 -7.51
N LEU A 82 1.87 -21.98 -7.96
CA LEU A 82 2.66 -23.19 -8.19
C LEU A 82 3.75 -23.00 -9.24
N THR A 83 3.45 -22.23 -10.29
CA THR A 83 4.40 -21.89 -11.36
C THR A 83 5.53 -21.02 -10.82
N ALA A 84 5.21 -19.98 -10.04
CA ALA A 84 6.19 -19.13 -9.38
C ALA A 84 7.07 -19.92 -8.40
N ASP A 85 6.48 -20.80 -7.59
CA ASP A 85 7.20 -21.63 -6.62
C ASP A 85 8.19 -22.58 -7.31
N ARG A 86 7.77 -23.27 -8.37
CA ARG A 86 8.67 -24.14 -9.15
C ARG A 86 9.82 -23.37 -9.77
N ALA A 87 9.55 -22.19 -10.36
CA ALA A 87 10.58 -21.35 -10.96
C ALA A 87 11.56 -20.80 -9.92
N SER A 88 11.10 -20.60 -8.69
CA SER A 88 11.93 -20.03 -7.61
C SER A 88 12.95 -21.01 -7.02
N ALA A 89 12.93 -22.30 -7.38
CA ALA A 89 13.75 -23.34 -6.74
C ALA A 89 15.24 -22.97 -6.64
N ASP A 90 15.81 -22.42 -7.71
CA ASP A 90 17.23 -22.13 -7.87
C ASP A 90 17.60 -20.64 -7.85
N CYS A 91 16.80 -19.77 -7.20
CA CYS A 91 17.11 -18.34 -7.08
C CYS A 91 17.44 -17.94 -5.63
N ASP A 92 18.13 -16.82 -5.49
CA ASP A 92 18.47 -16.22 -4.20
C ASP A 92 17.44 -15.15 -3.81
N CYS A 93 16.81 -14.52 -4.83
CA CYS A 93 15.77 -13.50 -4.65
C CYS A 93 14.63 -13.70 -5.67
N VAL A 94 13.40 -13.48 -5.21
CA VAL A 94 12.20 -13.42 -6.05
C VAL A 94 11.59 -12.03 -5.92
N VAL A 95 11.40 -11.34 -7.06
CA VAL A 95 10.62 -10.10 -7.13
C VAL A 95 9.30 -10.41 -7.81
N TYR A 96 8.21 -10.17 -7.09
CA TYR A 96 6.86 -10.30 -7.60
C TYR A 96 6.39 -8.96 -8.17
N MET A 97 6.31 -8.85 -9.48
CA MET A 97 5.56 -7.85 -10.23
C MET A 97 4.24 -8.50 -10.70
N ALA A 98 3.55 -9.11 -9.76
CA ALA A 98 2.33 -9.88 -9.93
C ALA A 98 1.54 -9.89 -8.63
N ARG A 99 0.21 -9.76 -8.69
CA ARG A 99 -0.69 -9.72 -7.50
C ARG A 99 -0.58 -10.96 -6.63
N ILE A 100 -0.18 -12.10 -7.19
CA ILE A 100 0.03 -13.33 -6.40
C ILE A 100 1.08 -13.17 -5.30
N GLY A 101 2.02 -12.23 -5.43
CA GLY A 101 3.01 -11.94 -4.38
C GLY A 101 2.40 -11.44 -3.06
N ASP A 102 1.16 -10.95 -3.08
CA ASP A 102 0.42 -10.54 -1.90
C ASP A 102 -0.36 -11.68 -1.20
N LEU A 103 -0.53 -12.84 -1.86
CA LEU A 103 -1.35 -13.93 -1.30
C LEU A 103 -0.79 -14.45 0.01
N ASN A 104 0.53 -14.64 0.09
CA ASN A 104 1.21 -15.23 1.25
C ASN A 104 2.09 -14.21 1.99
N ARG A 105 1.72 -12.90 1.95
CA ARG A 105 2.56 -11.82 2.51
C ARG A 105 2.77 -11.88 4.01
N PHE A 106 1.95 -12.64 4.74
CA PHE A 106 2.09 -12.86 6.18
C PHE A 106 2.84 -14.15 6.52
N GLU A 107 3.15 -14.99 5.52
CA GLU A 107 3.83 -16.25 5.74
C GLU A 107 5.35 -16.07 5.70
N VAL A 108 6.02 -16.51 6.74
CA VAL A 108 7.49 -16.58 6.74
C VAL A 108 7.89 -17.82 5.95
N GLY A 109 8.60 -17.62 4.84
CA GLY A 109 9.15 -18.74 4.06
C GLY A 109 10.10 -19.59 4.90
N ALA A 110 10.04 -20.91 4.72
CA ALA A 110 10.93 -21.87 5.41
C ALA A 110 12.37 -21.82 4.89
N ASP A 111 12.63 -21.10 3.81
CA ASP A 111 13.92 -20.91 3.17
C ASP A 111 14.49 -19.51 3.43
N ASN A 112 15.78 -19.31 3.13
CA ASN A 112 16.45 -18.02 3.30
C ASN A 112 16.33 -17.10 2.07
N LYS A 113 15.35 -17.32 1.20
CA LYS A 113 15.17 -16.51 -0.02
C LYS A 113 14.59 -15.14 0.30
N ILE A 114 15.12 -14.15 -0.38
CA ILE A 114 14.55 -12.80 -0.36
C ILE A 114 13.30 -12.80 -1.24
N ARG A 115 12.16 -12.37 -0.69
CA ARG A 115 10.91 -12.21 -1.41
C ARG A 115 10.45 -10.77 -1.33
N ILE A 116 10.22 -10.17 -2.49
CA ILE A 116 9.84 -8.77 -2.59
C ILE A 116 8.55 -8.67 -3.38
N MET A 117 7.54 -8.05 -2.78
CA MET A 117 6.34 -7.61 -3.48
C MET A 117 6.56 -6.20 -4.02
N CYS A 118 6.51 -6.05 -5.35
CA CYS A 118 6.69 -4.76 -6.01
C CYS A 118 5.33 -4.11 -6.31
N TYR A 119 5.09 -2.93 -5.72
CA TYR A 119 3.89 -2.11 -5.94
C TYR A 119 4.10 -1.02 -7.01
N ALA A 120 5.31 -0.84 -7.54
CA ALA A 120 5.54 -0.05 -8.74
C ALA A 120 5.09 -0.88 -9.96
N ARG A 121 3.82 -0.70 -10.37
CA ARG A 121 3.13 -1.61 -11.29
C ARG A 121 3.42 -1.34 -12.77
N ASP A 122 4.04 -0.22 -13.07
CA ASP A 122 4.43 0.15 -14.44
C ASP A 122 5.76 0.91 -14.43
N ALA A 123 6.31 1.12 -15.62
CA ALA A 123 7.58 1.81 -15.80
C ALA A 123 7.53 3.26 -15.28
N ASP A 124 6.40 3.95 -15.44
CA ASP A 124 6.24 5.32 -14.96
C ASP A 124 6.29 5.39 -13.43
N ALA A 125 5.61 4.48 -12.73
CA ALA A 125 5.66 4.37 -11.28
C ALA A 125 7.09 4.05 -10.80
N LEU A 126 7.77 3.12 -11.46
CA LEU A 126 9.15 2.75 -11.12
C LEU A 126 10.13 3.91 -11.37
N ALA A 127 9.93 4.71 -12.44
CA ALA A 127 10.73 5.88 -12.79
C ALA A 127 10.40 7.13 -11.95
N SER A 128 9.25 7.19 -11.29
CA SER A 128 8.78 8.34 -10.52
C SER A 128 9.48 8.47 -9.16
N ALA A 129 9.14 9.51 -8.39
CA ALA A 129 9.57 9.62 -6.99
C ALA A 129 9.16 8.39 -6.16
N TYR A 130 8.05 7.72 -6.52
CA TYR A 130 7.60 6.49 -5.86
C TYR A 130 8.65 5.38 -5.93
N GLY A 131 9.19 5.06 -7.11
CA GLY A 131 10.22 4.02 -7.27
C GLY A 131 11.64 4.49 -6.88
N ARG A 132 11.95 5.79 -6.99
CA ARG A 132 13.31 6.32 -6.83
C ARG A 132 13.65 6.77 -5.41
N THR A 133 12.68 7.05 -4.54
CA THR A 133 12.98 7.40 -3.14
C THR A 133 13.69 6.24 -2.46
N HIS A 134 14.86 6.52 -1.86
CA HIS A 134 15.74 5.50 -1.31
C HIS A 134 15.00 4.56 -0.35
N HIS A 135 15.12 3.25 -0.57
CA HIS A 135 14.39 2.24 0.19
C HIS A 135 14.62 2.34 1.70
N ASP A 136 15.89 2.48 2.12
CA ASP A 136 16.24 2.58 3.54
C ASP A 136 15.68 3.86 4.18
N ALA A 137 15.58 4.96 3.42
CA ALA A 137 14.94 6.17 3.90
C ALA A 137 13.46 5.93 4.21
N MET A 138 12.76 5.22 3.33
CA MET A 138 11.35 4.87 3.54
C MET A 138 11.15 3.83 4.64
N LEU A 139 12.09 2.89 4.84
CA LEU A 139 12.08 1.98 5.99
C LEU A 139 12.21 2.75 7.31
N GLU A 140 13.18 3.67 7.39
CA GLU A 140 13.38 4.47 8.59
C GLU A 140 12.20 5.41 8.88
N LEU A 141 11.57 5.98 7.83
CA LEU A 141 10.33 6.73 7.99
C LEU A 141 9.20 5.84 8.52
N LYS A 142 9.04 4.63 7.95
CA LYS A 142 8.05 3.65 8.42
C LYS A 142 8.25 3.31 9.90
N ASP A 143 9.49 3.04 10.29
CA ASP A 143 9.82 2.68 11.68
C ASP A 143 9.55 3.87 12.62
N ALA A 144 9.89 5.09 12.21
CA ALA A 144 9.59 6.30 12.96
C ALA A 144 8.08 6.54 13.14
N VAL A 145 7.28 6.24 12.11
CA VAL A 145 5.80 6.30 12.19
C VAL A 145 5.26 5.20 13.11
N ASN A 146 5.79 3.97 13.00
CA ASN A 146 5.42 2.87 13.89
C ASN A 146 5.71 3.20 15.35
N ASP A 147 6.89 3.78 15.65
CA ASP A 147 7.25 4.20 17.02
C ASP A 147 6.22 5.15 17.63
N VAL A 148 5.70 6.10 16.82
CA VAL A 148 4.68 7.05 17.28
C VAL A 148 3.33 6.36 17.46
N LEU A 149 2.87 5.57 16.47
CA LEU A 149 1.55 4.93 16.51
C LEU A 149 1.46 3.86 17.60
N LEU A 150 2.46 2.98 17.70
CA LEU A 150 2.48 1.88 18.66
C LEU A 150 2.87 2.33 20.07
N GLY A 151 3.54 3.47 20.19
CA GLY A 151 3.84 4.11 21.48
C GLY A 151 2.65 4.82 22.12
N ALA A 152 1.58 5.08 21.38
CA ALA A 152 0.37 5.74 21.88
C ALA A 152 -0.50 4.80 22.73
N ASP A 153 -1.33 5.36 23.60
CA ASP A 153 -2.43 4.63 24.23
C ASP A 153 -3.69 4.69 23.38
N ARG A 154 -3.88 5.82 22.67
CA ARG A 154 -5.05 6.08 21.84
C ARG A 154 -4.69 6.95 20.64
N ILE A 155 -5.29 6.65 19.51
CA ILE A 155 -5.20 7.41 18.26
C ILE A 155 -6.58 7.96 17.93
N GLU A 156 -6.64 9.20 17.45
CA GLU A 156 -7.85 9.85 16.97
C GLU A 156 -7.72 10.10 15.46
N VAL A 157 -8.78 9.84 14.72
CA VAL A 157 -8.81 9.99 13.25
C VAL A 157 -10.06 10.76 12.84
N SER A 158 -9.84 11.78 12.02
CA SER A 158 -10.90 12.54 11.37
C SER A 158 -10.60 12.79 9.90
N CYS A 159 -11.60 13.19 9.13
CA CYS A 159 -11.41 13.67 7.76
C CYS A 159 -12.47 14.71 7.37
N PRO A 160 -12.25 15.49 6.30
CA PRO A 160 -13.21 16.52 5.85
C PRO A 160 -14.60 15.98 5.47
N LEU A 161 -14.70 14.70 5.10
CA LEU A 161 -15.97 14.05 4.74
C LEU A 161 -16.78 13.56 5.96
N GLY A 162 -16.23 13.70 7.17
CA GLY A 162 -16.96 13.42 8.42
C GLY A 162 -16.63 12.09 9.08
N THR A 163 -15.54 11.42 8.68
CA THR A 163 -14.92 10.38 9.52
C THR A 163 -14.55 10.98 10.87
N ASP A 164 -14.87 10.28 11.93
CA ASP A 164 -14.55 10.65 13.31
C ASP A 164 -14.54 9.38 14.17
N PHE A 165 -13.36 8.84 14.42
CA PHE A 165 -13.18 7.66 15.26
C PHE A 165 -11.92 7.76 16.11
N SER A 166 -11.90 6.99 17.17
CA SER A 166 -10.70 6.72 17.95
C SER A 166 -10.39 5.23 17.97
N CYS A 167 -9.12 4.90 18.17
CA CYS A 167 -8.65 3.53 18.29
C CYS A 167 -7.73 3.43 19.52
N ASP A 168 -8.09 2.60 20.49
CA ASP A 168 -7.23 2.29 21.62
C ASP A 168 -6.15 1.29 21.20
N ILE A 169 -4.89 1.52 21.58
CA ILE A 169 -3.75 0.69 21.21
C ILE A 169 -3.47 -0.30 22.31
N THR A 170 -3.86 -1.54 22.09
CA THR A 170 -3.68 -2.66 23.03
C THR A 170 -2.32 -3.35 22.86
N ASP A 171 -1.96 -4.23 23.78
CA ASP A 171 -0.77 -5.06 23.62
C ASP A 171 -0.88 -5.98 22.41
N GLN A 172 -2.10 -6.45 22.07
CA GLN A 172 -2.34 -7.25 20.87
C GLN A 172 -2.02 -6.47 19.60
N VAL A 173 -2.35 -5.16 19.52
CA VAL A 173 -1.98 -4.29 18.41
C VAL A 173 -0.46 -4.17 18.29
N ARG A 174 0.26 -3.99 19.42
CA ARG A 174 1.72 -3.86 19.43
C ARG A 174 2.42 -5.13 18.99
N GLU A 175 1.87 -6.30 19.36
CA GLU A 175 2.43 -7.62 19.07
C GLU A 175 2.04 -8.17 17.69
N PHE A 176 1.07 -7.58 17.01
CA PHE A 176 0.56 -8.07 15.71
C PHE A 176 1.66 -8.20 14.65
N GLY A 177 2.61 -7.29 14.64
CA GLY A 177 3.73 -7.29 13.72
C GLY A 177 3.37 -6.78 12.31
N ASP A 178 4.38 -6.79 11.44
CA ASP A 178 4.24 -6.38 10.04
C ASP A 178 4.20 -7.62 9.12
N VAL A 179 3.98 -7.41 7.83
CA VAL A 179 4.04 -8.46 6.81
C VAL A 179 5.45 -9.06 6.72
N ALA A 180 5.53 -10.35 6.44
CA ALA A 180 6.80 -11.08 6.36
C ALA A 180 7.55 -10.81 5.04
N VAL A 181 6.83 -10.53 3.96
CA VAL A 181 7.42 -10.22 2.64
C VAL A 181 7.95 -8.79 2.62
N GLN A 182 9.11 -8.57 2.00
CA GLN A 182 9.60 -7.21 1.76
C GLN A 182 8.71 -6.50 0.75
N ARG A 183 8.47 -5.20 0.98
CA ARG A 183 7.64 -4.36 0.11
C ARG A 183 8.50 -3.31 -0.59
N PHE A 184 8.29 -3.16 -1.89
CA PHE A 184 8.93 -2.10 -2.67
C PHE A 184 7.91 -1.43 -3.59
N PRO A 185 7.80 -0.09 -3.60
CA PRO A 185 8.29 0.81 -2.55
C PRO A 185 7.60 0.59 -1.19
N VAL A 186 8.24 1.03 -0.11
CA VAL A 186 7.62 1.03 1.24
C VAL A 186 6.61 2.17 1.27
N GLY A 187 5.33 1.87 1.46
CA GLY A 187 4.27 2.87 1.33
C GLY A 187 3.35 3.02 2.53
N VAL A 188 3.39 2.09 3.49
CA VAL A 188 2.51 2.11 4.67
C VAL A 188 3.27 1.62 5.90
N PRO A 189 2.89 2.08 7.11
CA PRO A 189 3.38 1.55 8.37
C PRO A 189 2.78 0.17 8.65
N GLN A 190 3.12 -0.40 9.80
CA GLN A 190 2.42 -1.57 10.34
C GLN A 190 0.92 -1.28 10.49
N ALA A 191 0.09 -2.25 10.16
CA ALA A 191 -1.34 -2.12 10.32
C ALA A 191 -1.73 -2.07 11.82
N ILE A 192 -2.67 -1.19 12.15
CA ILE A 192 -3.28 -1.08 13.47
C ILE A 192 -4.53 -1.94 13.48
N LEU A 193 -4.60 -2.95 14.37
CA LEU A 193 -5.80 -3.75 14.56
C LEU A 193 -6.96 -2.87 15.03
N ALA A 194 -8.15 -3.12 14.49
CA ALA A 194 -9.31 -2.29 14.74
C ALA A 194 -10.15 -2.72 15.97
N GLU A 195 -9.67 -3.65 16.79
CA GLU A 195 -10.40 -4.10 17.99
C GLU A 195 -10.75 -2.99 18.96
N GLY A 196 -9.89 -1.95 19.04
CA GLY A 196 -10.11 -0.74 19.84
C GLY A 196 -10.83 0.40 19.09
N LEU A 197 -11.24 0.21 17.82
CA LEU A 197 -11.84 1.26 17.01
C LEU A 197 -13.28 1.53 17.40
N ASN A 198 -13.57 2.80 17.72
CA ASN A 198 -14.90 3.28 18.09
C ASN A 198 -15.17 4.62 17.43
N GLY A 199 -16.31 4.77 16.76
CA GLY A 199 -16.72 5.99 16.09
C GLY A 199 -17.42 5.73 14.75
N ARG A 200 -17.31 6.66 13.81
CA ARG A 200 -17.88 6.52 12.48
C ARG A 200 -16.85 6.76 11.39
N VAL A 201 -17.04 6.10 10.27
CA VAL A 201 -16.21 6.24 9.07
C VAL A 201 -17.08 6.70 7.91
N ALA A 202 -16.70 7.79 7.27
CA ALA A 202 -17.32 8.25 6.04
C ALA A 202 -16.84 7.41 4.87
N LEU A 203 -17.71 6.60 4.31
CA LEU A 203 -17.51 5.85 3.08
C LEU A 203 -17.85 6.76 1.91
N ALA A 204 -16.91 6.97 1.00
CA ALA A 204 -17.09 7.86 -0.12
C ALA A 204 -16.59 7.22 -1.41
N ARG A 205 -17.36 7.40 -2.48
CA ARG A 205 -17.05 7.02 -3.86
C ARG A 205 -17.02 5.52 -4.13
N TYR A 206 -16.18 4.75 -3.42
CA TYR A 206 -15.98 3.33 -3.72
C TYR A 206 -15.76 2.49 -2.45
N LEU A 207 -16.37 1.30 -2.44
CA LEU A 207 -15.82 0.15 -1.72
C LEU A 207 -14.98 -0.65 -2.70
N THR A 208 -13.82 -1.09 -2.30
CA THR A 208 -12.88 -1.81 -3.17
C THR A 208 -12.40 -3.10 -2.51
N PRO A 209 -11.94 -4.09 -3.29
CA PRO A 209 -11.34 -5.29 -2.68
C PRO A 209 -9.99 -4.98 -2.08
N THR A 210 -9.55 -5.83 -1.15
CA THR A 210 -8.22 -5.68 -0.52
C THR A 210 -7.07 -6.25 -1.38
N GLY A 211 -7.38 -6.84 -2.54
CA GLY A 211 -6.39 -7.38 -3.48
C GLY A 211 -5.93 -8.80 -3.21
N ASN A 212 -6.45 -9.48 -2.16
CA ASN A 212 -6.06 -10.85 -1.82
C ASN A 212 -6.82 -11.91 -2.59
N ARG A 213 -8.06 -11.63 -2.96
CA ARG A 213 -8.95 -12.56 -3.65
C ARG A 213 -9.73 -11.83 -4.73
N SER A 214 -10.14 -12.59 -5.75
CA SER A 214 -10.96 -12.06 -6.83
C SER A 214 -12.42 -12.42 -6.59
N TYR A 215 -13.31 -11.43 -6.71
CA TYR A 215 -14.75 -11.61 -6.71
C TYR A 215 -15.43 -10.57 -7.62
N LYS A 216 -16.69 -10.80 -7.97
CA LYS A 216 -17.45 -9.89 -8.85
C LYS A 216 -18.83 -9.62 -8.27
N PRO A 217 -19.27 -8.32 -8.24
CA PRO A 217 -18.46 -7.14 -8.62
C PRO A 217 -17.32 -6.90 -7.64
N ALA A 218 -16.14 -6.54 -8.16
CA ALA A 218 -14.96 -6.31 -7.34
C ALA A 218 -15.08 -5.05 -6.48
N SER A 219 -15.74 -4.01 -7.01
CA SER A 219 -15.96 -2.75 -6.32
C SER A 219 -17.42 -2.29 -6.42
N LEU A 220 -17.84 -1.50 -5.45
CA LEU A 220 -19.12 -0.79 -5.45
C LEU A 220 -18.84 0.71 -5.52
N ALA A 221 -19.41 1.40 -6.54
CA ALA A 221 -19.37 2.85 -6.66
C ALA A 221 -20.68 3.47 -6.15
N PHE A 222 -20.58 4.62 -5.47
CA PHE A 222 -21.74 5.41 -5.01
C PHE A 222 -21.37 6.89 -4.92
N ASP A 223 -22.36 7.76 -5.13
CA ASP A 223 -22.17 9.22 -5.17
C ASP A 223 -22.39 9.88 -3.79
N GLU A 224 -23.27 9.31 -2.98
CA GLU A 224 -23.63 9.84 -1.67
C GLU A 224 -22.77 9.25 -0.56
N ILE A 225 -22.40 10.06 0.45
CA ILE A 225 -21.63 9.59 1.57
C ILE A 225 -22.50 8.67 2.46
N VAL A 226 -21.95 7.50 2.78
CA VAL A 226 -22.52 6.58 3.78
C VAL A 226 -21.59 6.56 4.99
N PHE A 227 -22.15 6.68 6.20
CA PHE A 227 -21.38 6.53 7.43
C PHE A 227 -21.50 5.11 7.98
N ALA A 228 -20.38 4.44 8.15
CA ALA A 228 -20.31 3.18 8.88
C ALA A 228 -20.07 3.47 10.37
N ASN A 229 -21.00 3.09 11.24
CA ASN A 229 -20.86 3.18 12.69
C ASN A 229 -20.11 1.95 13.22
N VAL A 230 -19.00 2.15 13.90
CA VAL A 230 -18.14 1.07 14.40
C VAL A 230 -18.04 1.16 15.91
N LYS A 231 -18.11 0.01 16.58
CA LYS A 231 -17.87 -0.14 18.01
C LYS A 231 -17.03 -1.38 18.30
N MET A 232 -15.88 -1.18 18.92
CA MET A 232 -14.93 -2.24 19.24
C MET A 232 -14.63 -3.13 18.02
N GLY A 233 -14.22 -2.49 16.90
CA GLY A 233 -13.88 -3.17 15.66
C GLY A 233 -15.04 -3.88 14.95
N ARG A 234 -16.29 -3.53 15.27
CA ARG A 234 -17.46 -4.15 14.65
C ARG A 234 -18.41 -3.09 14.10
N ILE A 235 -18.82 -3.28 12.85
CA ILE A 235 -19.84 -2.47 12.20
C ILE A 235 -21.18 -2.68 12.93
N LYS A 236 -21.83 -1.59 13.33
CA LYS A 236 -23.12 -1.59 14.04
C LYS A 236 -24.27 -1.16 13.16
N GLY A 237 -23.99 -0.64 12.00
CA GLY A 237 -24.96 -0.19 11.00
C GLY A 237 -24.39 0.92 10.14
N TYR A 238 -25.17 1.29 9.15
CA TYR A 238 -24.85 2.34 8.20
C TYR A 238 -25.89 3.47 8.26
N GLU A 239 -25.45 4.71 8.02
CA GLU A 239 -26.29 5.91 7.97
C GLU A 239 -26.03 6.66 6.67
N GLY A 240 -27.08 7.10 5.98
CA GLY A 240 -26.99 7.81 4.72
C GLY A 240 -28.27 7.73 3.91
N ASP A 241 -28.16 7.95 2.62
CA ASP A 241 -29.30 7.72 1.71
C ASP A 241 -29.72 6.25 1.76
N THR A 242 -31.06 6.01 1.85
CA THR A 242 -31.60 4.66 2.06
C THR A 242 -31.25 3.68 0.93
N ALA A 243 -31.20 4.14 -0.31
CA ALA A 243 -30.88 3.29 -1.45
C ALA A 243 -29.38 2.94 -1.45
N THR A 244 -28.52 3.93 -1.21
CA THR A 244 -27.06 3.74 -1.14
C THR A 244 -26.66 2.84 0.03
N VAL A 245 -27.31 2.99 1.19
CA VAL A 245 -27.11 2.09 2.34
C VAL A 245 -27.48 0.66 1.99
N ALA A 246 -28.62 0.45 1.32
CA ALA A 246 -29.04 -0.89 0.90
C ALA A 246 -28.07 -1.53 -0.10
N ASP A 247 -27.47 -0.75 -1.00
CA ASP A 247 -26.43 -1.23 -1.93
C ASP A 247 -25.14 -1.64 -1.19
N VAL A 248 -24.72 -0.86 -0.19
CA VAL A 248 -23.56 -1.18 0.67
C VAL A 248 -23.82 -2.48 1.44
N GLU A 249 -24.98 -2.62 2.11
CA GLU A 249 -25.35 -3.82 2.85
C GLU A 249 -25.42 -5.07 1.94
N CYS A 250 -25.99 -4.89 0.72
CA CYS A 250 -26.05 -5.95 -0.28
C CYS A 250 -24.66 -6.39 -0.74
N HIS A 251 -23.74 -5.45 -0.98
CA HIS A 251 -22.36 -5.74 -1.34
C HIS A 251 -21.65 -6.53 -0.24
N TYR A 252 -21.75 -6.10 1.03
CA TYR A 252 -21.19 -6.80 2.18
C TYR A 252 -21.74 -8.20 2.32
N LYS A 253 -23.07 -8.35 2.18
CA LYS A 253 -23.70 -9.67 2.22
C LYS A 253 -23.18 -10.57 1.10
N THR A 254 -23.08 -10.06 -0.12
CA THR A 254 -22.61 -10.83 -1.28
C THR A 254 -21.20 -11.34 -1.06
N VAL A 255 -20.27 -10.47 -0.65
CA VAL A 255 -18.86 -10.83 -0.41
C VAL A 255 -18.74 -11.81 0.76
N SER A 256 -19.48 -11.57 1.85
CA SER A 256 -19.45 -12.46 3.01
C SER A 256 -20.00 -13.86 2.69
N ASP A 257 -21.05 -13.96 1.87
CA ASP A 257 -21.62 -15.24 1.44
C ASP A 257 -20.65 -16.02 0.54
N ILE A 258 -19.93 -15.33 -0.38
CA ILE A 258 -18.92 -15.96 -1.26
C ILE A 258 -17.82 -16.65 -0.43
N PHE A 259 -17.34 -15.98 0.60
CA PHE A 259 -16.17 -16.46 1.37
C PHE A 259 -16.53 -17.10 2.71
N GLY A 260 -17.79 -17.09 3.11
CA GLY A 260 -18.24 -17.64 4.39
C GLY A 260 -17.67 -16.89 5.60
N ILE A 261 -17.61 -15.56 5.54
CA ILE A 261 -16.93 -14.69 6.52
C ILE A 261 -17.89 -13.72 7.21
N ASP A 262 -17.41 -13.08 8.29
CA ASP A 262 -18.16 -12.13 9.10
C ASP A 262 -18.20 -10.73 8.44
N PRO A 263 -19.37 -10.26 7.95
CA PRO A 263 -19.49 -8.95 7.29
C PRO A 263 -19.38 -7.77 8.26
N GLU A 264 -19.54 -7.96 9.57
CA GLU A 264 -19.47 -6.88 10.54
C GLU A 264 -18.03 -6.64 11.06
N CYS A 265 -17.08 -7.50 10.73
CA CYS A 265 -15.73 -7.39 11.24
C CYS A 265 -14.94 -6.28 10.53
N VAL A 266 -14.37 -5.36 11.32
CA VAL A 266 -13.31 -4.43 10.92
C VAL A 266 -11.99 -5.02 11.42
N HIS A 267 -11.07 -5.34 10.50
CA HIS A 267 -9.84 -6.04 10.88
C HIS A 267 -8.72 -5.08 11.31
N SER A 268 -8.34 -4.17 10.44
CA SER A 268 -7.20 -3.27 10.68
C SER A 268 -7.23 -2.05 9.78
N TRP A 269 -6.39 -1.06 10.08
CA TRP A 269 -6.24 0.12 9.25
C TRP A 269 -4.79 0.61 9.21
N HIS A 270 -4.44 1.38 8.18
CA HIS A 270 -3.19 2.12 8.09
C HIS A 270 -3.30 3.31 7.12
N ALA A 271 -2.51 4.36 7.34
CA ALA A 271 -2.42 5.51 6.45
C ALA A 271 -1.18 5.42 5.56
N GLY A 272 -1.25 5.99 4.36
CA GLY A 272 -0.12 6.06 3.45
C GLY A 272 1.00 6.97 3.98
N ILE A 273 2.25 6.63 3.65
CA ILE A 273 3.45 7.41 4.02
C ILE A 273 4.31 7.80 2.81
N HIS A 274 3.94 7.41 1.60
CA HIS A 274 4.76 7.66 0.41
C HIS A 274 4.11 8.72 -0.49
N ALA A 275 4.49 9.99 -0.30
CA ALA A 275 3.88 11.12 -1.02
C ALA A 275 4.13 11.12 -2.55
N GLY A 276 5.01 10.27 -3.06
CA GLY A 276 5.22 10.07 -4.50
C GLY A 276 4.29 9.05 -5.16
N ALA A 277 3.42 8.37 -4.40
CA ALA A 277 2.46 7.43 -4.97
C ALA A 277 1.39 8.19 -5.78
N ALA A 278 1.13 7.72 -6.99
CA ALA A 278 0.26 8.39 -7.95
C ALA A 278 -0.65 7.40 -8.69
N PHE A 279 -1.72 7.94 -9.26
CA PHE A 279 -2.58 7.25 -10.22
C PHE A 279 -3.09 8.26 -11.24
N ASN A 280 -2.58 8.20 -12.46
CA ASN A 280 -2.76 9.19 -13.52
C ASN A 280 -4.01 8.96 -14.40
N LYS A 281 -4.89 8.02 -14.01
CA LYS A 281 -6.16 7.74 -14.67
C LYS A 281 -7.32 8.10 -13.75
N PRO A 282 -8.54 8.33 -14.28
CA PRO A 282 -9.71 8.48 -13.42
C PRO A 282 -9.93 7.22 -12.56
N ALA A 283 -10.18 7.39 -11.27
CA ALA A 283 -10.49 6.27 -10.37
C ALA A 283 -11.72 5.48 -10.81
N ALA A 284 -12.68 6.16 -11.50
CA ALA A 284 -13.90 5.55 -12.02
C ALA A 284 -13.66 4.52 -13.12
N ASP A 285 -12.54 4.60 -13.84
CA ASP A 285 -12.22 3.67 -14.92
C ASP A 285 -11.87 2.27 -14.37
N ASP A 286 -11.23 2.22 -13.19
CA ASP A 286 -10.84 0.98 -12.51
C ASP A 286 -10.64 1.26 -11.02
N PRO A 287 -11.71 1.28 -10.21
CA PRO A 287 -11.63 1.59 -8.78
C PRO A 287 -10.77 0.60 -7.99
N ASP A 288 -10.72 -0.67 -8.40
CA ASP A 288 -9.92 -1.71 -7.77
C ASP A 288 -8.42 -1.41 -7.96
N ARG A 289 -7.98 -1.21 -9.21
CA ARG A 289 -6.59 -0.85 -9.50
C ARG A 289 -6.22 0.50 -8.86
N TRP A 290 -7.13 1.48 -8.90
CA TRP A 290 -6.93 2.78 -8.27
C TRP A 290 -6.63 2.64 -6.79
N SER A 291 -7.47 2.00 -6.01
CA SER A 291 -7.28 1.85 -4.55
C SER A 291 -5.97 1.14 -4.22
N ASN A 292 -5.64 0.11 -5.00
CA ASN A 292 -4.40 -0.67 -4.84
C ASN A 292 -3.12 0.05 -5.30
N ASN A 293 -3.22 1.22 -5.92
CA ASN A 293 -2.07 2.09 -6.24
C ASN A 293 -1.92 3.23 -5.23
N VAL A 294 -3.04 3.93 -4.91
CA VAL A 294 -2.97 5.17 -4.13
C VAL A 294 -2.98 4.97 -2.61
N PHE A 295 -3.27 3.77 -2.11
CA PHE A 295 -3.37 3.52 -0.67
C PHE A 295 -2.09 3.88 0.10
N THR A 296 -0.95 3.95 -0.59
CA THR A 296 0.35 4.32 -0.03
C THR A 296 0.56 5.83 0.05
N ASN A 297 -0.27 6.64 -0.64
CA ASN A 297 -0.19 8.10 -0.58
C ASN A 297 -0.77 8.61 0.74
N PRO A 298 -0.13 9.58 1.44
CA PRO A 298 -0.62 10.14 2.71
C PRO A 298 -2.04 10.70 2.67
N ARG A 299 -2.56 11.03 1.49
CA ARG A 299 -3.96 11.45 1.30
C ARG A 299 -4.99 10.36 1.56
N PHE A 300 -4.54 9.12 1.79
CA PHE A 300 -5.42 7.99 2.04
C PHE A 300 -5.08 7.27 3.34
N LEU A 301 -6.10 7.00 4.12
CA LEU A 301 -6.09 5.98 5.17
C LEU A 301 -7.08 4.91 4.73
N HIS A 302 -6.65 3.66 4.72
CA HIS A 302 -7.53 2.58 4.36
C HIS A 302 -7.77 1.61 5.51
N ILE A 303 -8.98 1.09 5.55
CA ILE A 303 -9.49 0.22 6.59
C ILE A 303 -9.92 -1.09 5.94
N HIS A 304 -9.41 -2.20 6.44
CA HIS A 304 -9.73 -3.54 5.99
C HIS A 304 -10.92 -4.09 6.75
N THR A 305 -11.94 -4.56 6.04
CA THR A 305 -13.20 -5.03 6.62
C THR A 305 -13.69 -6.32 5.97
N CYS A 306 -14.82 -6.85 6.45
CA CYS A 306 -15.43 -8.08 5.96
C CYS A 306 -14.51 -9.29 6.12
N GLY A 307 -14.33 -9.69 7.37
CA GLY A 307 -13.52 -10.84 7.76
C GLY A 307 -12.56 -10.53 8.90
N ALA A 308 -12.38 -11.51 9.78
CA ALA A 308 -11.47 -11.44 10.94
C ALA A 308 -10.04 -11.92 10.64
N TYR A 309 -9.77 -12.41 9.44
CA TYR A 309 -8.43 -12.77 8.98
C TYR A 309 -7.73 -11.54 8.36
N ALA A 310 -6.44 -11.59 8.27
CA ALA A 310 -5.67 -10.50 7.69
C ALA A 310 -5.65 -10.60 6.15
N PRO A 311 -6.06 -9.54 5.42
CA PRO A 311 -6.57 -8.25 5.90
C PRO A 311 -8.10 -8.11 5.87
N GLY A 312 -8.88 -9.12 5.53
CA GLY A 312 -10.30 -9.03 5.18
C GLY A 312 -10.52 -8.88 3.67
N GLU A 313 -11.77 -8.65 3.21
CA GLU A 313 -12.10 -8.66 1.77
C GLU A 313 -12.52 -7.30 1.21
N ILE A 314 -13.07 -6.41 2.01
CA ILE A 314 -13.54 -5.08 1.58
C ILE A 314 -12.68 -4.01 2.24
N CYS A 315 -12.24 -3.04 1.43
CA CYS A 315 -11.46 -1.89 1.87
C CYS A 315 -12.26 -0.59 1.81
N TRP A 316 -12.15 0.21 2.86
CA TRP A 316 -12.61 1.60 2.90
C TRP A 316 -11.43 2.54 2.67
N MET A 317 -11.64 3.55 1.84
CA MET A 317 -10.65 4.59 1.59
C MET A 317 -11.12 5.90 2.25
N VAL A 318 -10.45 6.30 3.34
CA VAL A 318 -10.67 7.60 4.00
C VAL A 318 -9.76 8.62 3.31
N LEU A 319 -10.37 9.68 2.77
CA LEU A 319 -9.66 10.72 2.01
C LEU A 319 -9.24 11.86 2.92
N ASP A 320 -8.02 12.36 2.72
CA ASP A 320 -7.40 13.48 3.43
C ASP A 320 -7.51 13.34 4.97
N PRO A 321 -7.02 12.23 5.55
CA PRO A 321 -7.14 11.98 6.97
C PRO A 321 -6.29 12.95 7.80
N THR A 322 -6.82 13.32 8.96
CA THR A 322 -6.06 13.85 10.09
C THR A 322 -5.96 12.76 11.15
N VAL A 323 -4.74 12.34 11.47
CA VAL A 323 -4.46 11.32 12.48
C VAL A 323 -3.71 11.97 13.61
N SER A 324 -4.31 11.98 14.81
CA SER A 324 -3.75 12.64 15.99
C SER A 324 -3.32 11.62 17.05
N VAL A 325 -2.16 11.85 17.63
CA VAL A 325 -1.58 11.08 18.73
C VAL A 325 -1.25 12.05 19.84
N GLU A 326 -1.82 11.86 21.03
CA GLU A 326 -1.60 12.73 22.19
C GLU A 326 -1.82 14.23 21.91
N GLY A 327 -2.83 14.54 21.08
CA GLY A 327 -3.19 15.91 20.70
C GLY A 327 -2.26 16.58 19.68
N LYS A 328 -1.34 15.82 19.06
CA LYS A 328 -0.50 16.28 17.93
C LYS A 328 -0.85 15.52 16.66
N ASN A 329 -0.84 16.21 15.54
CA ASN A 329 -1.17 15.59 14.26
C ASN A 329 0.04 14.88 13.68
N LEU A 330 -0.07 13.57 13.50
CA LEU A 330 0.90 12.77 12.75
C LEU A 330 0.60 12.85 11.23
N TRP A 331 -0.68 12.84 10.84
CA TRP A 331 -1.15 13.33 9.53
C TRP A 331 -2.09 14.51 9.76
N GLN A 332 -2.02 15.48 8.88
CA GLN A 332 -2.95 16.61 8.85
C GLN A 332 -3.46 16.82 7.44
N ASP A 333 -4.78 16.69 7.25
CA ASP A 333 -5.44 16.89 5.96
C ASP A 333 -4.73 16.14 4.81
N GLY A 334 -4.41 14.86 5.03
CA GLY A 334 -3.74 14.00 4.06
C GLY A 334 -2.24 14.27 3.87
N ARG A 335 -1.59 14.95 4.81
CA ARG A 335 -0.14 15.23 4.77
C ARG A 335 0.55 14.69 6.01
N LEU A 336 1.61 13.91 5.84
CA LEU A 336 2.43 13.42 6.95
C LEU A 336 3.28 14.56 7.53
N CYS A 337 3.19 14.77 8.86
CA CYS A 337 3.83 15.88 9.58
C CYS A 337 5.19 15.46 10.14
N LEU A 338 6.27 15.66 9.36
CA LEU A 338 7.61 15.23 9.75
C LEU A 338 8.15 15.95 10.99
N GLU A 339 7.72 17.20 11.25
CA GLU A 339 8.30 18.06 12.30
C GLU A 339 7.65 17.87 13.68
N GLU A 340 6.49 17.23 13.78
CA GLU A 340 5.71 17.17 15.02
C GLU A 340 6.28 16.16 16.04
N PHE A 341 6.89 15.09 15.56
CA PHE A 341 7.39 14.00 16.40
C PHE A 341 8.90 13.82 16.27
N ALA A 342 9.59 13.58 17.37
CA ALA A 342 11.04 13.43 17.38
C ALA A 342 11.58 12.31 16.47
N PRO A 343 10.98 11.10 16.42
CA PRO A 343 11.43 10.05 15.51
C PRO A 343 11.38 10.47 14.04
N LEU A 344 10.30 11.13 13.59
CA LEU A 344 10.15 11.58 12.21
C LEU A 344 11.16 12.69 11.85
N ARG A 345 11.37 13.67 12.76
CA ARG A 345 12.40 14.71 12.56
C ARG A 345 13.79 14.09 12.41
N GLN A 346 14.13 13.09 13.22
CA GLN A 346 15.42 12.40 13.12
C GLN A 346 15.58 11.67 11.80
N ALA A 347 14.55 10.95 11.34
CA ALA A 347 14.54 10.30 10.03
C ALA A 347 14.72 11.33 8.89
N ALA A 348 13.99 12.47 8.92
CA ALA A 348 14.11 13.52 7.93
C ALA A 348 15.48 14.22 7.94
N GLN A 349 16.09 14.41 9.12
CA GLN A 349 17.46 14.96 9.23
C GLN A 349 18.52 14.00 8.67
N LYS A 350 18.36 12.71 8.90
CA LYS A 350 19.26 11.68 8.35
C LYS A 350 19.07 11.50 6.84
N TRP A 351 17.84 11.60 6.37
CA TRP A 351 17.44 11.40 4.98
C TRP A 351 16.72 12.64 4.43
N PRO A 352 17.44 13.68 3.95
CA PRO A 352 16.82 14.91 3.41
C PRO A 352 15.81 14.66 2.30
N ILE A 353 15.97 13.57 1.52
CA ILE A 353 15.04 13.16 0.48
C ILE A 353 13.60 12.96 1.00
N LEU A 354 13.41 12.65 2.30
CA LEU A 354 12.08 12.55 2.90
C LEU A 354 11.38 13.89 2.99
N SER A 355 12.13 14.94 3.35
CA SER A 355 11.61 16.33 3.36
C SER A 355 11.24 16.79 1.95
N ASP A 356 12.08 16.49 0.97
CA ASP A 356 11.82 16.81 -0.44
C ASP A 356 10.58 16.08 -0.96
N LEU A 357 10.43 14.79 -0.63
CA LEU A 357 9.27 13.98 -1.00
C LEU A 357 7.96 14.54 -0.41
N MET A 358 7.97 14.96 0.86
CA MET A 358 6.78 15.50 1.53
C MET A 358 6.47 16.95 1.09
N ALA A 359 7.49 17.71 0.66
CA ALA A 359 7.32 19.05 0.11
C ALA A 359 6.77 19.05 -1.32
N ASN A 360 7.00 17.96 -2.07
CA ASN A 360 6.59 17.80 -3.47
C ASN A 360 5.75 16.52 -3.65
N PRO A 361 4.59 16.43 -3.00
CA PRO A 361 3.72 15.25 -3.11
C PRO A 361 3.16 15.14 -4.53
N SER A 362 2.80 13.92 -4.95
CA SER A 362 2.00 13.75 -6.16
C SER A 362 0.56 14.13 -5.88
N ASP A 363 0.01 15.02 -6.70
CA ASP A 363 -1.41 15.40 -6.68
C ASP A 363 -2.26 14.53 -7.63
N GLU A 364 -1.62 13.70 -8.44
CA GLU A 364 -2.28 12.76 -9.37
C GLU A 364 -2.75 11.51 -8.62
N ILE A 365 -3.90 11.60 -7.98
CA ILE A 365 -4.48 10.52 -7.18
C ILE A 365 -5.71 9.88 -7.81
N GLY A 366 -6.00 10.15 -9.09
CA GLY A 366 -7.16 9.59 -9.83
C GLY A 366 -8.51 10.20 -9.46
N LEU A 367 -8.57 11.14 -8.52
CA LEU A 367 -9.78 11.85 -8.13
C LEU A 367 -9.68 13.29 -8.64
N SER A 368 -10.68 13.70 -9.45
CA SER A 368 -10.89 15.12 -9.77
C SER A 368 -11.25 15.86 -8.48
N GLY A 369 -10.62 17.00 -8.23
CA GLY A 369 -10.82 17.83 -7.04
C GLY A 369 -12.23 18.41 -6.97
#